data_c2ad0002a7c92f7af0332e35801d9d26
#
_entry.id   c2ad0002a7c92f7af0332e35801d9d26
#
_cell.length_a   1.000
_cell.length_b   1.000
_cell.length_c   1.000
_cell.angle_alpha   90.00
_cell.angle_beta   90.00
_cell.angle_gamma   90.00
#
_symmetry.space_group_name_H-M   'P 1'
#
loop_
_entity.id
_entity.type
_entity.pdbx_description
1 polymer ?
#
loop_
_entity_poly.entity_id
_entity_poly.type
_entity_poly.pdbx_seq_one_letter_code
_entity_poly.pdbx_strand_id
1 'polypeptide(L)'
;MDLKDYKNVVVFAEQREGNIQSVAYELLGKARDLADTLGEKVVAMLLGCGIKDQAQKLIEFGADEVIVADCPELKDYLSEQYTQVVDQIVKERCPNIVLYGATTIGRDMAPRIAARLKTGLTADCTKLEVVSDEKSNGEPQFRMTRPAFGGNLMATIICPNTRPQMSTVRPGVMQKRQREEGRQGVVTMFVPKFDTSKFHVKLVETIKEDKAVVDIADAKILVSGGRGVQNKEGFDKLQALADVIGGVVSSSRAMVDNGVMPHDRQVGQTGKTVRPNLYMACGISGAIQHLAGMEESDFIIAINKDKFAPIFSVADLGIVGDLHKIVPMLTERLKKEMEK
;
A
#
# COMPACT_ATOMS: atom_id res chain seq x y z
N MET A 1 -3.58 -27.47 -19.03
CA MET A 1 -4.12 -26.15 -19.35
C MET A 1 -3.02 -25.39 -20.05
N ASP A 2 -3.24 -24.87 -21.23
CA ASP A 2 -2.26 -24.05 -21.93
C ASP A 2 -2.17 -22.67 -21.22
N LEU A 3 -1.00 -22.03 -21.24
CA LEU A 3 -0.83 -20.68 -20.67
C LEU A 3 -1.77 -19.64 -21.34
N LYS A 4 -2.18 -19.89 -22.58
CA LYS A 4 -3.11 -19.05 -23.34
C LYS A 4 -4.56 -19.10 -22.86
N ASP A 5 -4.92 -20.10 -22.05
CA ASP A 5 -6.25 -20.23 -21.45
C ASP A 5 -6.44 -19.27 -20.26
N TYR A 6 -5.34 -18.74 -19.71
CA TYR A 6 -5.36 -17.81 -18.59
C TYR A 6 -5.55 -16.38 -19.10
N LYS A 7 -6.60 -15.72 -18.60
CA LYS A 7 -6.97 -14.36 -19.03
C LYS A 7 -7.43 -13.52 -17.84
N ASN A 8 -7.39 -12.23 -18.01
CA ASN A 8 -7.83 -11.20 -17.09
C ASN A 8 -6.82 -10.89 -15.97
N VAL A 9 -6.86 -9.63 -15.58
CA VAL A 9 -6.10 -9.11 -14.44
C VAL A 9 -7.01 -9.07 -13.24
N VAL A 10 -6.68 -9.85 -12.23
CA VAL A 10 -7.45 -9.97 -10.99
C VAL A 10 -6.80 -9.19 -9.87
N VAL A 11 -7.60 -8.44 -9.11
CA VAL A 11 -7.18 -7.70 -7.92
C VAL A 11 -7.86 -8.27 -6.70
N PHE A 12 -7.10 -8.63 -5.69
CA PHE A 12 -7.65 -8.88 -4.37
C PHE A 12 -7.99 -7.54 -3.71
N ALA A 13 -9.29 -7.24 -3.61
CA ALA A 13 -9.79 -6.03 -2.98
C ALA A 13 -9.77 -6.18 -1.45
N GLU A 14 -8.64 -5.83 -0.83
CA GLU A 14 -8.51 -5.89 0.62
C GLU A 14 -9.54 -5.00 1.29
N GLN A 15 -10.21 -5.54 2.29
CA GLN A 15 -11.11 -4.82 3.18
C GLN A 15 -10.79 -5.11 4.65
N ARG A 16 -11.14 -4.20 5.52
CA ARG A 16 -11.08 -4.37 6.97
C ARG A 16 -12.38 -3.84 7.57
N GLU A 17 -13.04 -4.67 8.34
CA GLU A 17 -14.32 -4.32 9.00
C GLU A 17 -15.37 -3.73 8.05
N GLY A 18 -15.48 -4.29 6.84
CA GLY A 18 -16.39 -3.82 5.81
C GLY A 18 -15.93 -2.59 5.01
N ASN A 19 -14.73 -2.07 5.28
CA ASN A 19 -14.17 -0.91 4.56
C ASN A 19 -13.06 -1.35 3.60
N ILE A 20 -13.25 -1.07 2.32
CA ILE A 20 -12.22 -1.32 1.29
C ILE A 20 -11.03 -0.41 1.57
N GLN A 21 -9.84 -1.00 1.56
CA GLN A 21 -8.60 -0.28 1.81
C GLN A 21 -8.12 0.49 0.57
N SER A 22 -7.41 1.61 0.78
CA SER A 22 -6.92 2.48 -0.31
C SER A 22 -6.11 1.72 -1.36
N VAL A 23 -5.27 0.76 -0.92
CA VAL A 23 -4.46 -0.07 -1.80
C VAL A 23 -5.28 -0.84 -2.84
N ALA A 24 -6.51 -1.23 -2.53
CA ALA A 24 -7.38 -1.91 -3.48
C ALA A 24 -7.73 -1.00 -4.68
N TYR A 25 -8.01 0.28 -4.43
CA TYR A 25 -8.29 1.25 -5.50
C TYR A 25 -7.04 1.59 -6.32
N GLU A 26 -5.87 1.66 -5.69
CA GLU A 26 -4.58 1.82 -6.37
C GLU A 26 -4.32 0.66 -7.33
N LEU A 27 -4.53 -0.57 -6.84
CA LEU A 27 -4.36 -1.79 -7.65
C LEU A 27 -5.35 -1.87 -8.80
N LEU A 28 -6.61 -1.45 -8.62
CA LEU A 28 -7.59 -1.38 -9.71
C LEU A 28 -7.15 -0.40 -10.79
N GLY A 29 -6.62 0.77 -10.41
CA GLY A 29 -6.05 1.72 -11.36
C GLY A 29 -4.94 1.09 -12.19
N LYS A 30 -4.01 0.42 -11.53
CA LYS A 30 -2.89 -0.25 -12.22
C LYS A 30 -3.33 -1.47 -13.02
N ALA A 31 -4.27 -2.26 -12.51
CA ALA A 31 -4.84 -3.41 -13.21
C ALA A 31 -5.51 -2.98 -14.53
N ARG A 32 -6.15 -1.79 -14.53
CA ARG A 32 -6.76 -1.26 -15.74
C ARG A 32 -5.72 -0.95 -16.83
N ASP A 33 -4.59 -0.32 -16.44
CA ASP A 33 -3.49 -0.05 -17.38
C ASP A 33 -2.92 -1.34 -18.00
N LEU A 34 -2.72 -2.37 -17.14
CA LEU A 34 -2.22 -3.68 -17.59
C LEU A 34 -3.23 -4.39 -18.48
N ALA A 35 -4.49 -4.40 -18.10
CA ALA A 35 -5.57 -5.05 -18.84
C ALA A 35 -5.82 -4.39 -20.19
N ASP A 36 -5.77 -3.06 -20.27
CA ASP A 36 -5.90 -2.32 -21.54
C ASP A 36 -4.77 -2.67 -22.50
N THR A 37 -3.53 -2.82 -22.00
CA THR A 37 -2.39 -3.24 -22.82
C THR A 37 -2.53 -4.68 -23.31
N LEU A 38 -3.15 -5.57 -22.53
CA LEU A 38 -3.34 -6.99 -22.84
C LEU A 38 -4.62 -7.26 -23.64
N GLY A 39 -5.54 -6.30 -23.76
CA GLY A 39 -6.89 -6.52 -24.28
C GLY A 39 -7.75 -7.41 -23.39
N GLU A 40 -7.52 -7.37 -22.06
CA GLU A 40 -8.17 -8.20 -21.05
C GLU A 40 -9.08 -7.37 -20.13
N LYS A 41 -9.85 -8.07 -19.27
CA LYS A 41 -10.72 -7.42 -18.26
C LYS A 41 -10.02 -7.27 -16.92
N VAL A 42 -10.49 -6.30 -16.14
CA VAL A 42 -10.16 -6.16 -14.72
C VAL A 42 -11.25 -6.81 -13.88
N VAL A 43 -10.85 -7.76 -13.03
CA VAL A 43 -11.75 -8.45 -12.12
C VAL A 43 -11.32 -8.19 -10.69
N ALA A 44 -12.24 -7.75 -9.83
CA ALA A 44 -11.96 -7.61 -8.40
C ALA A 44 -12.48 -8.83 -7.64
N MET A 45 -11.71 -9.35 -6.69
CA MET A 45 -12.16 -10.32 -5.69
C MET A 45 -12.45 -9.58 -4.39
N LEU A 46 -13.70 -9.58 -3.95
CA LEU A 46 -14.16 -8.96 -2.71
C LEU A 46 -14.67 -10.04 -1.77
N LEU A 47 -13.97 -10.24 -0.65
CA LEU A 47 -14.25 -11.25 0.34
C LEU A 47 -14.62 -10.60 1.68
N GLY A 48 -15.67 -11.09 2.35
CA GLY A 48 -16.08 -10.56 3.64
C GLY A 48 -17.42 -11.10 4.13
N CYS A 49 -18.00 -10.38 5.07
CA CYS A 49 -19.36 -10.65 5.57
C CYS A 49 -20.16 -9.34 5.59
N GLY A 50 -21.31 -9.32 4.90
CA GLY A 50 -22.09 -8.10 4.70
C GLY A 50 -21.42 -7.08 3.80
N ILE A 51 -20.60 -7.56 2.83
CA ILE A 51 -19.70 -6.69 2.03
C ILE A 51 -20.22 -6.41 0.61
N LYS A 52 -21.27 -7.10 0.19
CA LYS A 52 -21.81 -7.05 -1.18
C LYS A 52 -22.04 -5.62 -1.69
N ASP A 53 -22.54 -4.75 -0.86
CA ASP A 53 -22.89 -3.37 -1.24
C ASP A 53 -21.66 -2.51 -1.58
N GLN A 54 -20.46 -2.97 -1.23
CA GLN A 54 -19.21 -2.30 -1.60
C GLN A 54 -18.76 -2.62 -3.04
N ALA A 55 -19.38 -3.61 -3.70
CA ALA A 55 -18.97 -4.06 -5.04
C ALA A 55 -19.07 -2.92 -6.07
N GLN A 56 -20.11 -2.10 -6.00
CA GLN A 56 -20.30 -0.98 -6.93
C GLN A 56 -19.15 0.03 -6.88
N LYS A 57 -18.57 0.26 -5.69
CA LYS A 57 -17.39 1.15 -5.56
C LYS A 57 -16.19 0.64 -6.33
N LEU A 58 -15.95 -0.69 -6.33
CA LEU A 58 -14.85 -1.28 -7.09
C LEU A 58 -15.06 -1.15 -8.61
N ILE A 59 -16.31 -1.26 -9.08
CA ILE A 59 -16.66 -1.02 -10.48
C ILE A 59 -16.37 0.43 -10.85
N GLU A 60 -16.77 1.38 -10.04
CA GLU A 60 -16.53 2.82 -10.25
C GLU A 60 -15.05 3.21 -10.26
N PHE A 61 -14.19 2.39 -9.65
CA PHE A 61 -12.73 2.56 -9.69
C PHE A 61 -12.03 1.70 -10.75
N GLY A 62 -12.78 1.09 -11.68
CA GLY A 62 -12.21 0.50 -12.89
C GLY A 62 -12.36 -1.02 -13.04
N ALA A 63 -13.03 -1.73 -12.13
CA ALA A 63 -13.32 -3.13 -12.30
C ALA A 63 -14.44 -3.32 -13.36
N ASP A 64 -14.28 -4.31 -14.25
CA ASP A 64 -15.31 -4.74 -15.19
C ASP A 64 -16.23 -5.79 -14.55
N GLU A 65 -15.68 -6.58 -13.65
CA GLU A 65 -16.39 -7.59 -12.86
C GLU A 65 -15.93 -7.56 -11.42
N VAL A 66 -16.84 -7.78 -10.47
CA VAL A 66 -16.53 -8.01 -9.05
C VAL A 66 -17.08 -9.38 -8.64
N ILE A 67 -16.18 -10.27 -8.24
CA ILE A 67 -16.53 -11.56 -7.65
C ILE A 67 -16.65 -11.35 -6.15
N VAL A 68 -17.84 -11.54 -5.62
CA VAL A 68 -18.14 -11.32 -4.19
C VAL A 68 -18.32 -12.67 -3.50
N ALA A 69 -17.49 -12.95 -2.50
CA ALA A 69 -17.70 -14.03 -1.55
C ALA A 69 -18.12 -13.41 -0.21
N ASP A 70 -19.42 -13.50 0.09
CA ASP A 70 -20.04 -12.86 1.24
C ASP A 70 -20.63 -13.94 2.16
N CYS A 71 -19.93 -14.26 3.26
CA CYS A 71 -20.37 -15.27 4.21
C CYS A 71 -19.76 -15.04 5.60
N PRO A 72 -20.38 -15.62 6.67
CA PRO A 72 -19.91 -15.42 8.05
C PRO A 72 -18.48 -15.84 8.32
N GLU A 73 -17.98 -16.86 7.65
CA GLU A 73 -16.62 -17.40 7.81
C GLU A 73 -15.54 -16.40 7.35
N LEU A 74 -15.94 -15.38 6.58
CA LEU A 74 -15.05 -14.34 6.06
C LEU A 74 -15.21 -13.00 6.80
N LYS A 75 -15.93 -12.98 7.92
CA LYS A 75 -16.14 -11.75 8.72
C LYS A 75 -14.81 -11.13 9.16
N ASP A 76 -13.96 -11.96 9.73
CA ASP A 76 -12.63 -11.58 10.17
C ASP A 76 -11.59 -12.23 9.25
N TYR A 77 -10.45 -11.54 9.05
CA TYR A 77 -9.38 -12.15 8.27
C TYR A 77 -8.72 -13.29 9.05
N LEU A 78 -8.92 -14.50 8.56
CA LEU A 78 -8.18 -15.68 8.96
C LEU A 78 -7.56 -16.30 7.72
N SER A 79 -6.24 -16.52 7.76
CA SER A 79 -5.46 -16.98 6.59
C SER A 79 -6.05 -18.23 5.92
N GLU A 80 -6.53 -19.17 6.71
CA GLU A 80 -7.00 -20.49 6.21
C GLU A 80 -8.28 -20.34 5.40
N GLN A 81 -9.26 -19.58 5.92
CA GLN A 81 -10.53 -19.33 5.27
C GLN A 81 -10.36 -18.54 3.98
N TYR A 82 -9.69 -17.39 4.08
CA TYR A 82 -9.45 -16.53 2.92
C TYR A 82 -8.65 -17.23 1.84
N THR A 83 -7.61 -17.99 2.22
CA THR A 83 -6.79 -18.73 1.25
C THR A 83 -7.60 -19.80 0.52
N GLN A 84 -8.53 -20.51 1.20
CA GLN A 84 -9.39 -21.51 0.55
C GLN A 84 -10.29 -20.86 -0.50
N VAL A 85 -10.88 -19.72 -0.20
CA VAL A 85 -11.78 -19.01 -1.12
C VAL A 85 -11.02 -18.46 -2.33
N VAL A 86 -9.90 -17.78 -2.11
CA VAL A 86 -9.10 -17.22 -3.19
C VAL A 86 -8.54 -18.32 -4.09
N ASP A 87 -8.07 -19.45 -3.53
CA ASP A 87 -7.60 -20.61 -4.31
C ASP A 87 -8.69 -21.18 -5.21
N GLN A 88 -9.94 -21.29 -4.71
CA GLN A 88 -11.09 -21.75 -5.50
C GLN A 88 -11.40 -20.79 -6.64
N ILE A 89 -11.50 -19.48 -6.36
CA ILE A 89 -11.79 -18.45 -7.38
C ILE A 89 -10.69 -18.47 -8.47
N VAL A 90 -9.42 -18.49 -8.09
CA VAL A 90 -8.31 -18.47 -9.04
C VAL A 90 -8.29 -19.73 -9.91
N LYS A 91 -8.59 -20.90 -9.35
CA LYS A 91 -8.68 -22.16 -10.12
C LYS A 91 -9.86 -22.18 -11.07
N GLU A 92 -11.00 -21.60 -10.70
CA GLU A 92 -12.19 -21.53 -11.55
C GLU A 92 -12.02 -20.53 -12.69
N ARG A 93 -11.44 -19.35 -12.38
CA ARG A 93 -11.36 -18.23 -13.31
C ARG A 93 -10.10 -18.20 -14.17
N CYS A 94 -9.07 -18.94 -13.79
CA CYS A 94 -7.79 -19.04 -14.51
C CYS A 94 -7.24 -17.67 -14.94
N PRO A 95 -6.98 -16.73 -13.98
CA PRO A 95 -6.49 -15.39 -14.31
C PRO A 95 -5.06 -15.43 -14.86
N ASN A 96 -4.74 -14.49 -15.76
CA ASN A 96 -3.38 -14.29 -16.25
C ASN A 96 -2.49 -13.65 -15.16
N ILE A 97 -3.02 -12.60 -14.51
CA ILE A 97 -2.32 -11.85 -13.47
C ILE A 97 -3.20 -11.76 -12.21
N VAL A 98 -2.58 -11.88 -11.01
CA VAL A 98 -3.25 -11.61 -9.74
C VAL A 98 -2.43 -10.64 -8.91
N LEU A 99 -3.05 -9.54 -8.50
CA LEU A 99 -2.43 -8.46 -7.72
C LEU A 99 -2.97 -8.44 -6.30
N TYR A 100 -2.07 -8.28 -5.33
CA TYR A 100 -2.36 -8.11 -3.91
C TYR A 100 -1.67 -6.85 -3.37
N GLY A 101 -2.24 -6.18 -2.37
CA GLY A 101 -1.48 -5.19 -1.60
C GLY A 101 -0.36 -5.85 -0.80
N ALA A 102 0.81 -5.24 -0.71
CA ALA A 102 1.88 -5.69 0.18
C ALA A 102 1.64 -5.27 1.65
N THR A 103 0.40 -5.37 2.09
CA THR A 103 -0.08 -5.19 3.45
C THR A 103 0.23 -6.43 4.31
N THR A 104 -0.07 -6.39 5.60
CA THR A 104 0.05 -7.57 6.47
C THR A 104 -0.81 -8.74 5.96
N ILE A 105 -2.04 -8.46 5.49
CA ILE A 105 -2.96 -9.48 4.93
C ILE A 105 -2.40 -10.05 3.62
N GLY A 106 -2.03 -9.18 2.68
CA GLY A 106 -1.52 -9.65 1.39
C GLY A 106 -0.19 -10.39 1.49
N ARG A 107 0.70 -9.96 2.38
CA ARG A 107 1.98 -10.64 2.63
C ARG A 107 1.81 -12.02 3.29
N ASP A 108 0.75 -12.22 4.07
CA ASP A 108 0.42 -13.53 4.63
C ASP A 108 -0.26 -14.43 3.61
N MET A 109 -1.25 -13.93 2.88
CA MET A 109 -2.10 -14.73 2.01
C MET A 109 -1.45 -15.07 0.66
N ALA A 110 -0.85 -14.09 -0.04
CA ALA A 110 -0.37 -14.28 -1.41
C ALA A 110 0.67 -15.40 -1.55
N PRO A 111 1.67 -15.57 -0.66
CA PRO A 111 2.61 -16.70 -0.74
C PRO A 111 1.93 -18.05 -0.56
N ARG A 112 0.89 -18.12 0.29
CA ARG A 112 0.12 -19.37 0.50
C ARG A 112 -0.64 -19.76 -0.76
N ILE A 113 -1.20 -18.79 -1.47
CA ILE A 113 -1.87 -19.00 -2.76
C ILE A 113 -0.86 -19.42 -3.82
N ALA A 114 0.27 -18.71 -3.94
CA ALA A 114 1.31 -19.05 -4.91
C ALA A 114 1.82 -20.50 -4.73
N ALA A 115 2.05 -20.93 -3.50
CA ALA A 115 2.46 -22.29 -3.19
C ALA A 115 1.42 -23.35 -3.59
N ARG A 116 0.12 -23.09 -3.34
CA ARG A 116 -0.97 -23.99 -3.74
C ARG A 116 -1.12 -24.11 -5.26
N LEU A 117 -0.95 -23.01 -5.96
CA LEU A 117 -1.03 -22.94 -7.41
C LEU A 117 0.28 -23.35 -8.11
N LYS A 118 1.36 -23.58 -7.34
CA LYS A 118 2.70 -23.90 -7.85
C LYS A 118 3.21 -22.86 -8.85
N THR A 119 2.96 -21.57 -8.56
CA THR A 119 3.39 -20.44 -9.38
C THR A 119 4.33 -19.50 -8.63
N GLY A 120 4.95 -18.56 -9.38
CA GLY A 120 5.83 -17.55 -8.81
C GLY A 120 5.04 -16.38 -8.20
N LEU A 121 5.62 -15.78 -7.15
CA LEU A 121 5.15 -14.54 -6.54
C LEU A 121 6.30 -13.55 -6.40
N THR A 122 6.14 -12.35 -6.96
CA THR A 122 7.09 -11.25 -6.72
C THR A 122 6.54 -10.36 -5.60
N ALA A 123 7.30 -10.24 -4.53
CA ALA A 123 6.85 -9.52 -3.35
C ALA A 123 7.34 -8.06 -3.33
N ASP A 124 6.49 -7.15 -2.80
CA ASP A 124 6.81 -5.74 -2.52
C ASP A 124 7.21 -4.94 -3.77
N CYS A 125 6.45 -5.13 -4.86
CA CYS A 125 6.66 -4.44 -6.12
C CYS A 125 6.38 -2.94 -6.00
N THR A 126 7.20 -2.15 -6.72
CA THR A 126 7.01 -0.69 -6.84
C THR A 126 6.67 -0.26 -8.26
N LYS A 127 6.90 -1.14 -9.26
CA LYS A 127 6.50 -0.90 -10.64
C LYS A 127 5.99 -2.19 -11.28
N LEU A 128 4.90 -2.07 -12.04
CA LEU A 128 4.31 -3.14 -12.83
C LEU A 128 4.07 -2.63 -14.25
N GLU A 129 4.46 -3.40 -15.25
CA GLU A 129 4.27 -3.04 -16.65
C GLU A 129 4.12 -4.27 -17.55
N VAL A 130 3.43 -4.12 -18.67
CA VAL A 130 3.42 -5.07 -19.76
C VAL A 130 4.21 -4.45 -20.90
N VAL A 131 5.24 -5.14 -21.35
CA VAL A 131 6.16 -4.64 -22.38
C VAL A 131 6.31 -5.69 -23.48
N SER A 132 6.25 -5.24 -24.72
CA SER A 132 6.54 -6.04 -25.91
C SER A 132 7.82 -5.47 -26.56
N ASP A 133 8.93 -6.14 -26.39
CA ASP A 133 10.25 -5.72 -26.92
C ASP A 133 11.02 -6.90 -27.53
N GLU A 134 12.24 -6.64 -28.01
CA GLU A 134 13.09 -7.68 -28.60
C GLU A 134 13.40 -8.83 -27.62
N LYS A 135 13.48 -8.54 -26.31
CA LYS A 135 13.76 -9.55 -25.28
C LYS A 135 12.58 -10.49 -25.06
N SER A 136 11.38 -10.04 -25.40
CA SER A 136 10.15 -10.82 -25.33
C SER A 136 9.71 -11.37 -26.68
N ASN A 137 10.55 -11.28 -27.74
CA ASN A 137 10.21 -11.62 -29.11
C ASN A 137 8.95 -10.92 -29.63
N GLY A 138 8.68 -9.70 -29.15
CA GLY A 138 7.48 -8.94 -29.48
C GLY A 138 6.20 -9.38 -28.74
N GLU A 139 6.25 -10.44 -27.93
CA GLU A 139 5.11 -10.90 -27.16
C GLU A 139 4.92 -10.06 -25.89
N PRO A 140 3.68 -9.80 -25.44
CA PRO A 140 3.42 -9.07 -24.20
C PRO A 140 3.97 -9.82 -22.99
N GLN A 141 4.90 -9.19 -22.26
CA GLN A 141 5.55 -9.75 -21.08
C GLN A 141 5.24 -8.90 -19.84
N PHE A 142 4.63 -9.49 -18.85
CA PHE A 142 4.43 -8.85 -17.56
C PHE A 142 5.73 -8.77 -16.78
N ARG A 143 6.14 -7.56 -16.40
CA ARG A 143 7.36 -7.26 -15.65
C ARG A 143 7.01 -6.66 -14.30
N MET A 144 7.59 -7.24 -13.27
CA MET A 144 7.38 -6.88 -11.88
C MET A 144 8.69 -6.37 -11.30
N THR A 145 8.78 -5.06 -11.03
CA THR A 145 9.99 -4.44 -10.50
C THR A 145 9.85 -4.15 -9.01
N ARG A 146 10.88 -4.51 -8.26
CA ARG A 146 10.95 -4.30 -6.83
C ARG A 146 12.32 -3.81 -6.40
N PRO A 147 12.46 -3.07 -5.29
CA PRO A 147 13.77 -2.79 -4.70
C PRO A 147 14.45 -4.09 -4.25
N ALA A 148 15.73 -4.23 -4.59
CA ALA A 148 16.60 -5.28 -4.07
C ALA A 148 17.29 -4.82 -2.78
N PHE A 149 18.09 -5.71 -2.18
CA PHE A 149 18.88 -5.38 -0.98
C PHE A 149 19.76 -4.14 -1.20
N GLY A 150 19.76 -3.22 -0.24
CA GLY A 150 20.57 -2.00 -0.29
C GLY A 150 19.87 -0.77 -0.88
N GLY A 151 18.64 -0.91 -1.42
CA GLY A 151 17.83 0.23 -1.86
C GLY A 151 18.22 0.85 -3.21
N ASN A 152 19.45 0.65 -3.68
CA ASN A 152 19.96 1.27 -4.91
C ASN A 152 19.83 0.38 -6.15
N LEU A 153 19.39 -0.86 -5.98
CA LEU A 153 19.19 -1.83 -7.06
C LEU A 153 17.71 -2.15 -7.22
N MET A 154 17.23 -2.05 -8.44
CA MET A 154 15.88 -2.47 -8.81
C MET A 154 15.96 -3.79 -9.56
N ALA A 155 15.26 -4.81 -9.05
CA ALA A 155 15.16 -6.11 -9.69
C ALA A 155 13.85 -6.21 -10.46
N THR A 156 13.93 -6.43 -11.78
CA THR A 156 12.76 -6.72 -12.62
C THR A 156 12.64 -8.23 -12.82
N ILE A 157 11.51 -8.77 -12.40
CA ILE A 157 11.24 -10.20 -12.36
C ILE A 157 10.13 -10.51 -13.39
N ILE A 158 10.27 -11.64 -14.06
CA ILE A 158 9.32 -12.18 -15.01
C ILE A 158 8.92 -13.59 -14.60
N CYS A 159 7.72 -14.01 -14.96
CA CYS A 159 7.20 -15.36 -14.69
C CYS A 159 6.66 -15.99 -15.99
N PRO A 160 7.53 -16.42 -16.93
CA PRO A 160 7.10 -16.82 -18.26
C PRO A 160 6.38 -18.19 -18.30
N ASN A 161 6.69 -19.10 -17.38
CA ASN A 161 6.36 -20.52 -17.49
C ASN A 161 5.14 -20.96 -16.66
N THR A 162 4.64 -20.11 -15.77
CA THR A 162 3.51 -20.45 -14.88
C THR A 162 2.46 -19.36 -14.84
N ARG A 163 1.23 -19.74 -14.50
CA ARG A 163 0.08 -18.84 -14.31
C ARG A 163 -0.67 -19.22 -13.04
N PRO A 164 -1.35 -18.25 -12.41
CA PRO A 164 -1.26 -16.81 -12.70
C PRO A 164 0.13 -16.24 -12.38
N GLN A 165 0.47 -15.11 -13.00
CA GLN A 165 1.60 -14.30 -12.58
C GLN A 165 1.18 -13.47 -11.38
N MET A 166 1.86 -13.59 -10.25
CA MET A 166 1.41 -12.99 -9.00
C MET A 166 2.39 -11.96 -8.46
N SER A 167 1.85 -10.86 -7.93
CA SER A 167 2.66 -9.88 -7.21
C SER A 167 1.93 -9.31 -6.00
N THR A 168 2.72 -8.97 -4.96
CA THR A 168 2.26 -8.02 -3.95
C THR A 168 2.86 -6.66 -4.26
N VAL A 169 2.06 -5.59 -4.14
CA VAL A 169 2.42 -4.23 -4.49
C VAL A 169 2.43 -3.36 -3.26
N ARG A 170 3.48 -2.56 -3.09
CA ARG A 170 3.63 -1.65 -1.95
C ARG A 170 2.48 -0.63 -1.95
N PRO A 171 1.74 -0.46 -0.84
CA PRO A 171 0.74 0.58 -0.73
C PRO A 171 1.33 1.99 -0.93
N GLY A 172 0.55 2.89 -1.52
CA GLY A 172 0.96 4.28 -1.77
C GLY A 172 1.83 4.49 -3.01
N VAL A 173 2.21 3.42 -3.74
CA VAL A 173 3.09 3.52 -4.92
C VAL A 173 2.32 3.62 -6.22
N MET A 174 1.15 2.97 -6.31
CA MET A 174 0.31 3.04 -7.50
C MET A 174 -0.75 4.13 -7.35
N GLN A 175 -1.09 4.77 -8.47
CA GLN A 175 -2.13 5.81 -8.45
C GLN A 175 -3.51 5.19 -8.63
N LYS A 176 -4.44 5.56 -7.75
CA LYS A 176 -5.86 5.28 -7.95
C LYS A 176 -6.41 6.17 -9.06
N ARG A 177 -7.27 5.60 -9.91
CA ARG A 177 -7.99 6.39 -10.92
C ARG A 177 -9.07 7.27 -10.25
N GLN A 178 -9.53 8.29 -10.96
CA GLN A 178 -10.70 9.03 -10.55
C GLN A 178 -11.92 8.10 -10.55
N ARG A 179 -12.81 8.30 -9.60
CA ARG A 179 -14.05 7.56 -9.48
C ARG A 179 -14.99 7.94 -10.63
N GLU A 180 -15.41 6.95 -11.40
CA GLU A 180 -16.40 7.09 -12.49
C GLU A 180 -17.78 6.72 -11.93
N GLU A 181 -18.51 7.69 -11.37
CA GLU A 181 -19.84 7.44 -10.81
C GLU A 181 -20.80 6.90 -11.90
N GLY A 182 -21.54 5.86 -11.56
CA GLY A 182 -22.50 5.22 -12.48
C GLY A 182 -21.88 4.28 -13.50
N ARG A 183 -20.55 4.02 -13.46
CA ARG A 183 -19.92 2.99 -14.30
C ARG A 183 -20.63 1.67 -14.09
N GLN A 184 -20.94 0.97 -15.20
CA GLN A 184 -21.58 -0.33 -15.19
C GLN A 184 -20.53 -1.45 -15.21
N GLY A 185 -20.80 -2.51 -14.47
CA GLY A 185 -19.99 -3.72 -14.40
C GLY A 185 -20.81 -4.92 -13.94
N VAL A 186 -20.18 -6.07 -13.88
CA VAL A 186 -20.84 -7.32 -13.48
C VAL A 186 -20.50 -7.63 -12.03
N VAL A 187 -21.50 -7.96 -11.20
CA VAL A 187 -21.31 -8.48 -9.85
C VAL A 187 -21.68 -9.96 -9.84
N THR A 188 -20.70 -10.81 -9.59
CA THR A 188 -20.87 -12.28 -9.56
C THR A 188 -20.76 -12.76 -8.12
N MET A 189 -21.80 -13.41 -7.60
CA MET A 189 -21.75 -14.03 -6.28
C MET A 189 -21.01 -15.37 -6.36
N PHE A 190 -20.04 -15.55 -5.48
CA PHE A 190 -19.29 -16.79 -5.32
C PHE A 190 -19.64 -17.44 -4.00
N VAL A 191 -20.07 -18.69 -4.03
CA VAL A 191 -20.38 -19.48 -2.83
C VAL A 191 -19.20 -20.41 -2.54
N PRO A 192 -18.36 -20.07 -1.52
CA PRO A 192 -17.18 -20.87 -1.23
C PRO A 192 -17.54 -22.21 -0.60
N LYS A 193 -16.71 -23.22 -0.84
CA LYS A 193 -16.75 -24.52 -0.18
C LYS A 193 -15.59 -24.59 0.81
N PHE A 194 -15.91 -24.65 2.10
CA PHE A 194 -14.89 -24.72 3.15
C PHE A 194 -14.59 -26.18 3.54
N ASP A 195 -13.31 -26.50 3.58
CA ASP A 195 -12.80 -27.69 4.27
C ASP A 195 -12.46 -27.27 5.72
N THR A 196 -13.43 -27.45 6.61
CA THR A 196 -13.31 -27.04 8.02
C THR A 196 -12.27 -27.86 8.79
N SER A 197 -11.88 -29.03 8.28
CA SER A 197 -10.82 -29.83 8.90
C SER A 197 -9.44 -29.14 8.85
N LYS A 198 -9.30 -28.11 8.00
CA LYS A 198 -8.11 -27.29 7.86
C LYS A 198 -8.18 -25.97 8.60
N PHE A 199 -9.17 -25.79 9.46
CA PHE A 199 -9.30 -24.60 10.31
C PHE A 199 -8.60 -24.87 11.65
N HIS A 200 -7.36 -24.41 11.78
CA HIS A 200 -6.54 -24.63 12.97
C HIS A 200 -6.53 -23.42 13.90
N VAL A 201 -7.00 -22.27 13.43
CA VAL A 201 -7.02 -21.00 14.14
C VAL A 201 -8.44 -20.46 14.20
N LYS A 202 -8.83 -19.91 15.36
CA LYS A 202 -10.07 -19.14 15.54
C LYS A 202 -9.77 -17.81 16.21
N LEU A 203 -10.49 -16.78 15.82
CA LEU A 203 -10.47 -15.51 16.53
C LEU A 203 -11.17 -15.70 17.89
N VAL A 204 -10.50 -15.33 18.96
CA VAL A 204 -11.08 -15.40 20.32
C VAL A 204 -11.66 -14.05 20.70
N GLU A 205 -10.89 -12.98 20.51
CA GLU A 205 -11.25 -11.62 20.91
C GLU A 205 -10.53 -10.59 20.05
N THR A 206 -11.16 -9.47 19.78
CA THR A 206 -10.54 -8.29 19.17
C THR A 206 -10.60 -7.13 20.15
N ILE A 207 -9.46 -6.71 20.65
CA ILE A 207 -9.34 -5.56 21.54
C ILE A 207 -8.98 -4.34 20.66
N LYS A 208 -9.89 -3.37 20.63
CA LYS A 208 -9.68 -2.11 19.90
C LYS A 208 -9.23 -1.02 20.88
N GLU A 209 -8.21 -0.28 20.51
CA GLU A 209 -7.88 0.96 21.20
C GLU A 209 -8.88 2.05 20.76
N ASP A 210 -9.54 2.69 21.73
CA ASP A 210 -10.53 3.76 21.50
C ASP A 210 -9.90 5.11 21.08
N LYS A 211 -8.85 5.08 20.28
CA LYS A 211 -8.24 6.28 19.73
C LYS A 211 -8.60 6.41 18.26
N ALA A 212 -9.39 7.42 17.94
CA ALA A 212 -9.55 7.92 16.56
C ALA A 212 -8.22 8.54 16.09
N VAL A 213 -7.25 7.70 15.78
CA VAL A 213 -5.94 8.14 15.30
C VAL A 213 -5.98 8.17 13.78
N VAL A 214 -5.87 9.36 13.19
CA VAL A 214 -5.75 9.52 11.73
C VAL A 214 -4.58 8.66 11.23
N ASP A 215 -4.84 7.80 10.24
CA ASP A 215 -3.78 7.00 9.63
C ASP A 215 -2.81 7.93 8.88
N ILE A 216 -1.52 7.83 9.19
CA ILE A 216 -0.50 8.65 8.53
C ILE A 216 -0.38 8.35 7.03
N ALA A 217 -0.83 7.19 6.57
CA ALA A 217 -0.82 6.84 5.15
C ALA A 217 -1.82 7.67 4.33
N ASP A 218 -2.91 8.14 4.97
CA ASP A 218 -3.95 8.95 4.32
C ASP A 218 -3.77 10.47 4.56
N ALA A 219 -2.77 10.85 5.35
CA ALA A 219 -2.53 12.25 5.69
C ALA A 219 -1.97 13.04 4.50
N LYS A 220 -2.56 14.21 4.22
CA LYS A 220 -2.10 15.12 3.16
C LYS A 220 -0.84 15.89 3.54
N ILE A 221 -0.63 16.15 4.82
CA ILE A 221 0.52 16.88 5.35
C ILE A 221 1.09 16.07 6.51
N LEU A 222 2.39 15.75 6.45
CA LEU A 222 3.11 15.05 7.50
C LEU A 222 4.28 15.88 8.03
N VAL A 223 4.33 16.00 9.35
CA VAL A 223 5.48 16.57 10.08
C VAL A 223 6.19 15.42 10.79
N SER A 224 7.31 14.98 10.22
CA SER A 224 7.99 13.76 10.65
C SER A 224 9.24 14.05 11.47
N GLY A 225 9.34 13.43 12.64
CA GLY A 225 10.45 13.59 13.57
C GLY A 225 11.46 12.43 13.52
N GLY A 226 12.74 12.76 13.37
CA GLY A 226 13.83 11.80 13.48
C GLY A 226 14.58 11.88 14.83
N ARG A 227 15.73 11.21 14.90
CA ARG A 227 16.58 11.19 16.11
C ARG A 227 16.97 12.59 16.59
N GLY A 228 17.05 13.58 15.68
CA GLY A 228 17.34 14.96 16.02
C GLY A 228 16.30 15.64 16.90
N VAL A 229 15.06 15.12 16.96
CA VAL A 229 13.98 15.62 17.82
C VAL A 229 14.22 15.27 19.30
N GLN A 230 14.97 14.20 19.56
CA GLN A 230 15.46 13.72 20.85
C GLN A 230 14.38 13.07 21.74
N ASN A 231 13.35 13.78 22.15
CA ASN A 231 12.40 13.37 23.17
C ASN A 231 10.96 13.82 22.87
N LYS A 232 10.05 13.53 23.80
CA LYS A 232 8.64 13.89 23.69
C LYS A 232 8.41 15.40 23.57
N GLU A 233 9.15 16.22 24.33
CA GLU A 233 9.05 17.69 24.26
C GLU A 233 9.40 18.24 22.87
N GLY A 234 10.35 17.58 22.18
CA GLY A 234 10.66 17.89 20.79
C GLY A 234 9.50 17.56 19.86
N PHE A 235 8.81 16.43 20.08
CA PHE A 235 7.61 16.07 19.34
C PHE A 235 6.42 16.98 19.62
N ASP A 236 6.28 17.54 20.84
CA ASP A 236 5.25 18.53 21.16
C ASP A 236 5.41 19.81 20.31
N LYS A 237 6.65 20.21 19.98
CA LYS A 237 6.92 21.31 19.05
C LYS A 237 6.52 20.95 17.61
N LEU A 238 6.75 19.70 17.18
CA LEU A 238 6.30 19.24 15.87
C LEU A 238 4.77 19.16 15.80
N GLN A 239 4.12 18.75 16.90
CA GLN A 239 2.67 18.73 16.97
C GLN A 239 2.09 20.13 16.86
N ALA A 240 2.68 21.12 17.57
CA ALA A 240 2.26 22.52 17.47
C ALA A 240 2.38 23.07 16.04
N LEU A 241 3.40 22.67 15.29
CA LEU A 241 3.53 23.01 13.87
C LEU A 241 2.47 22.30 13.02
N ALA A 242 2.30 20.99 13.23
CA ALA A 242 1.31 20.20 12.52
C ALA A 242 -0.11 20.74 12.70
N ASP A 243 -0.47 21.13 13.92
CA ASP A 243 -1.79 21.71 14.24
C ASP A 243 -2.04 23.01 13.45
N VAL A 244 -1.02 23.84 13.27
CA VAL A 244 -1.13 25.09 12.51
C VAL A 244 -1.37 24.85 11.04
N ILE A 245 -0.69 23.87 10.44
CA ILE A 245 -0.78 23.59 8.99
C ILE A 245 -1.81 22.52 8.64
N GLY A 246 -2.58 22.02 9.63
CA GLY A 246 -3.55 20.94 9.41
C GLY A 246 -2.90 19.59 9.07
N GLY A 247 -1.70 19.35 9.59
CA GLY A 247 -0.92 18.15 9.35
C GLY A 247 -1.01 17.13 10.49
N VAL A 248 -0.37 15.99 10.28
CA VAL A 248 -0.27 14.88 11.24
C VAL A 248 1.20 14.62 11.56
N VAL A 249 1.49 14.32 12.84
CA VAL A 249 2.86 13.99 13.25
C VAL A 249 3.16 12.52 12.98
N SER A 250 4.34 12.28 12.42
CA SER A 250 4.91 10.95 12.19
C SER A 250 6.37 10.87 12.66
N SER A 251 6.98 9.71 12.58
CA SER A 251 8.35 9.53 13.06
C SER A 251 9.17 8.54 12.24
N SER A 252 10.48 8.62 12.39
CA SER A 252 11.40 7.59 11.91
C SER A 252 11.44 6.39 12.87
N ARG A 253 11.86 5.23 12.38
CA ARG A 253 12.04 4.00 13.17
C ARG A 253 12.84 4.22 14.46
N ALA A 254 13.89 5.03 14.42
CA ALA A 254 14.74 5.29 15.60
C ALA A 254 13.95 5.87 16.79
N MET A 255 12.88 6.62 16.53
CA MET A 255 12.05 7.20 17.60
C MET A 255 11.04 6.19 18.16
N VAL A 256 10.65 5.22 17.36
CA VAL A 256 9.81 4.10 17.78
C VAL A 256 10.64 3.11 18.61
N ASP A 257 11.81 2.73 18.12
CA ASP A 257 12.73 1.82 18.84
C ASP A 257 13.15 2.40 20.21
N ASN A 258 13.21 3.73 20.33
CA ASN A 258 13.48 4.43 21.59
C ASN A 258 12.23 4.61 22.48
N GLY A 259 11.05 4.13 22.07
CA GLY A 259 9.81 4.24 22.85
C GLY A 259 9.22 5.65 22.94
N VAL A 260 9.70 6.61 22.13
CA VAL A 260 9.21 8.00 22.13
C VAL A 260 7.91 8.14 21.32
N MET A 261 7.79 7.38 20.23
CA MET A 261 6.62 7.36 19.35
C MET A 261 6.10 5.94 19.15
N PRO A 262 4.78 5.74 19.00
CA PRO A 262 4.20 4.44 18.75
C PRO A 262 4.46 3.98 17.31
N HIS A 263 4.39 2.67 17.08
CA HIS A 263 4.73 2.03 15.79
C HIS A 263 3.81 2.46 14.64
N ASP A 264 2.55 2.77 14.91
CA ASP A 264 1.57 3.25 13.90
C ASP A 264 1.93 4.61 13.30
N ARG A 265 2.88 5.33 13.92
CA ARG A 265 3.46 6.60 13.46
C ARG A 265 4.77 6.44 12.71
N GLN A 266 5.25 5.22 12.52
CA GLN A 266 6.52 4.96 11.85
C GLN A 266 6.40 5.09 10.33
N VAL A 267 7.24 5.94 9.74
CA VAL A 267 7.44 6.03 8.28
C VAL A 267 8.71 5.29 7.87
N GLY A 268 8.64 4.53 6.80
CA GLY A 268 9.76 3.81 6.21
C GLY A 268 9.41 2.41 5.74
N GLN A 269 10.39 1.69 5.23
CA GLN A 269 10.25 0.34 4.64
C GLN A 269 9.59 -0.68 5.59
N THR A 270 9.86 -0.60 6.90
CA THR A 270 9.28 -1.49 7.92
C THR A 270 8.11 -0.86 8.68
N GLY A 271 7.77 0.37 8.37
CA GLY A 271 6.60 1.11 8.86
C GLY A 271 5.58 1.31 7.76
N LYS A 272 4.98 2.51 7.74
CA LYS A 272 4.04 2.90 6.69
C LYS A 272 4.78 3.61 5.56
N THR A 273 4.40 3.32 4.33
CA THR A 273 4.75 4.13 3.16
C THR A 273 3.69 5.21 3.02
N VAL A 274 4.14 6.45 2.86
CA VAL A 274 3.29 7.64 2.82
C VAL A 274 3.60 8.45 1.55
N ARG A 275 2.57 9.13 1.03
CA ARG A 275 2.69 10.05 -0.11
C ARG A 275 1.85 11.30 0.14
N PRO A 276 2.22 12.12 1.12
CA PRO A 276 1.52 13.37 1.38
C PRO A 276 1.84 14.43 0.32
N ASN A 277 0.99 15.46 0.23
CA ASN A 277 1.31 16.65 -0.56
C ASN A 277 2.50 17.43 0.03
N LEU A 278 2.68 17.37 1.37
CA LEU A 278 3.82 17.97 2.04
C LEU A 278 4.39 17.01 3.10
N TYR A 279 5.67 16.69 2.99
CA TYR A 279 6.44 15.94 3.98
C TYR A 279 7.53 16.83 4.61
N MET A 280 7.43 17.11 5.91
CA MET A 280 8.44 17.87 6.63
C MET A 280 9.33 16.92 7.44
N ALA A 281 10.56 16.71 7.00
CA ALA A 281 11.56 15.87 7.66
C ALA A 281 12.37 16.65 8.69
N CYS A 282 12.03 16.55 9.97
CA CYS A 282 12.66 17.29 11.05
C CYS A 282 13.67 16.41 11.81
N GLY A 283 14.97 16.68 11.67
CA GLY A 283 16.04 15.93 12.32
C GLY A 283 16.15 14.46 11.90
N ILE A 284 15.75 14.17 10.67
CA ILE A 284 15.85 12.86 10.01
C ILE A 284 17.12 12.83 9.19
N SER A 285 17.89 11.75 9.31
CA SER A 285 19.17 11.60 8.56
C SER A 285 18.98 11.27 7.08
N GLY A 286 17.89 10.58 6.72
CA GLY A 286 17.68 10.10 5.35
C GLY A 286 18.30 8.73 5.07
N ALA A 287 18.20 7.80 6.02
CA ALA A 287 18.54 6.41 5.75
C ALA A 287 17.66 5.85 4.64
N ILE A 288 18.23 5.01 3.75
CA ILE A 288 17.54 4.44 2.56
C ILE A 288 16.19 3.82 2.93
N GLN A 289 16.12 3.12 4.07
CA GLN A 289 14.88 2.50 4.55
C GLN A 289 13.81 3.52 4.95
N HIS A 290 14.19 4.73 5.35
CA HIS A 290 13.25 5.81 5.61
C HIS A 290 12.82 6.49 4.32
N LEU A 291 13.77 6.78 3.43
CA LEU A 291 13.50 7.38 2.12
C LEU A 291 12.49 6.54 1.32
N ALA A 292 12.68 5.23 1.29
CA ALA A 292 11.76 4.28 0.62
C ALA A 292 10.30 4.37 1.11
N GLY A 293 10.04 5.02 2.23
CA GLY A 293 8.68 5.22 2.77
C GLY A 293 8.11 6.60 2.52
N MET A 294 8.87 7.58 1.95
CA MET A 294 8.38 8.96 1.82
C MET A 294 8.89 9.72 0.59
N GLU A 295 9.84 9.18 -0.15
CA GLU A 295 10.47 9.88 -1.29
C GLU A 295 9.52 10.23 -2.44
N GLU A 296 8.37 9.56 -2.53
CA GLU A 296 7.30 9.84 -3.49
C GLU A 296 6.32 10.95 -3.03
N SER A 297 6.62 11.67 -1.95
CA SER A 297 5.82 12.83 -1.50
C SER A 297 5.86 13.95 -2.54
N ASP A 298 4.76 14.71 -2.69
CA ASP A 298 4.69 15.76 -3.72
C ASP A 298 5.66 16.92 -3.46
N PHE A 299 5.92 17.26 -2.17
CA PHE A 299 6.90 18.27 -1.77
C PHE A 299 7.57 17.88 -0.44
N ILE A 300 8.89 17.92 -0.41
CA ILE A 300 9.69 17.50 0.76
C ILE A 300 10.48 18.68 1.30
N ILE A 301 10.24 19.03 2.57
CA ILE A 301 11.05 20.00 3.32
C ILE A 301 11.91 19.26 4.33
N ALA A 302 13.23 19.45 4.30
CA ALA A 302 14.13 18.84 5.27
C ALA A 302 14.79 19.90 6.17
N ILE A 303 14.76 19.66 7.50
CA ILE A 303 15.44 20.47 8.51
C ILE A 303 16.45 19.57 9.23
N ASN A 304 17.73 19.84 9.06
CA ASN A 304 18.81 19.09 9.71
C ASN A 304 20.01 20.00 10.01
N LYS A 305 20.70 19.78 11.14
CA LYS A 305 21.95 20.53 11.44
C LYS A 305 23.14 20.00 10.64
N ASP A 306 23.14 18.77 10.22
CA ASP A 306 24.16 18.20 9.35
C ASP A 306 23.83 18.50 7.90
N LYS A 307 24.60 19.38 7.28
CA LYS A 307 24.45 19.78 5.88
C LYS A 307 24.72 18.65 4.89
N PHE A 308 25.33 17.57 5.32
CA PHE A 308 25.62 16.39 4.51
C PHE A 308 24.61 15.24 4.73
N ALA A 309 23.58 15.48 5.53
CA ALA A 309 22.57 14.46 5.78
C ALA A 309 21.93 14.00 4.46
N PRO A 310 21.87 12.69 4.19
CA PRO A 310 21.29 12.14 2.94
C PRO A 310 19.87 12.59 2.65
N ILE A 311 19.09 12.99 3.65
CA ILE A 311 17.72 13.51 3.48
C ILE A 311 17.68 14.70 2.50
N PHE A 312 18.73 15.49 2.42
CA PHE A 312 18.80 16.64 1.50
C PHE A 312 18.87 16.23 0.03
N SER A 313 19.25 14.98 -0.29
CA SER A 313 19.28 14.51 -1.67
C SER A 313 17.89 14.31 -2.30
N VAL A 314 16.85 14.18 -1.47
CA VAL A 314 15.45 14.02 -1.90
C VAL A 314 14.57 15.21 -1.52
N ALA A 315 15.11 16.19 -0.81
CA ALA A 315 14.36 17.36 -0.37
C ALA A 315 14.27 18.42 -1.48
N ASP A 316 13.06 18.94 -1.71
CA ASP A 316 12.83 20.10 -2.59
C ASP A 316 13.32 21.39 -1.91
N LEU A 317 13.20 21.47 -0.58
CA LEU A 317 13.68 22.57 0.23
C LEU A 317 14.46 22.08 1.44
N GLY A 318 15.75 22.42 1.50
CA GLY A 318 16.63 22.07 2.62
C GLY A 318 16.93 23.26 3.52
N ILE A 319 16.75 23.10 4.84
CA ILE A 319 17.10 24.10 5.85
C ILE A 319 18.18 23.51 6.76
N VAL A 320 19.39 24.07 6.67
CA VAL A 320 20.50 23.63 7.53
C VAL A 320 20.46 24.42 8.83
N GLY A 321 20.15 23.76 9.95
CA GLY A 321 20.09 24.42 11.24
C GLY A 321 19.46 23.57 12.36
N ASP A 322 19.33 24.18 13.52
CA ASP A 322 18.75 23.53 14.69
C ASP A 322 17.22 23.56 14.65
N LEU A 323 16.61 22.39 14.47
CA LEU A 323 15.15 22.23 14.42
C LEU A 323 14.45 22.78 15.68
N HIS A 324 15.10 22.69 16.87
CA HIS A 324 14.52 23.20 18.12
C HIS A 324 14.35 24.72 18.16
N LYS A 325 15.07 25.44 17.26
CA LYS A 325 14.92 26.90 17.03
C LYS A 325 14.04 27.20 15.83
N ILE A 326 14.27 26.47 14.72
CA ILE A 326 13.60 26.72 13.44
C ILE A 326 12.11 26.38 13.52
N VAL A 327 11.75 25.22 14.08
CA VAL A 327 10.35 24.77 14.14
C VAL A 327 9.47 25.76 14.91
N PRO A 328 9.80 26.23 16.13
CA PRO A 328 8.98 27.23 16.80
C PRO A 328 8.86 28.56 16.03
N MET A 329 9.97 29.05 15.45
CA MET A 329 9.94 30.28 14.64
C MET A 329 9.03 30.14 13.41
N LEU A 330 9.09 28.98 12.74
CA LEU A 330 8.24 28.66 11.59
C LEU A 330 6.77 28.60 12.02
N THR A 331 6.47 27.96 13.14
CA THR A 331 5.12 27.85 13.70
C THR A 331 4.52 29.23 13.98
N GLU A 332 5.28 30.12 14.62
CA GLU A 332 4.83 31.49 14.92
C GLU A 332 4.60 32.30 13.63
N ARG A 333 5.48 32.14 12.66
CA ARG A 333 5.35 32.85 11.39
C ARG A 333 4.12 32.41 10.60
N LEU A 334 3.91 31.09 10.49
CA LEU A 334 2.75 30.54 9.80
C LEU A 334 1.43 30.93 10.48
N LYS A 335 1.35 30.90 11.82
CA LYS A 335 0.17 31.41 12.54
C LYS A 335 -0.18 32.84 12.10
N LYS A 336 0.79 33.75 12.08
CA LYS A 336 0.58 35.14 11.68
C LYS A 336 0.17 35.32 10.23
N GLU A 337 0.60 34.44 9.32
CA GLU A 337 0.21 34.53 7.91
C GLU A 337 -1.17 33.90 7.65
N MET A 338 -1.58 32.90 8.44
CA MET A 338 -2.90 32.27 8.32
C MET A 338 -4.03 33.04 9.03
N GLU A 339 -3.71 33.99 9.92
CA GLU A 339 -4.66 34.91 10.57
C GLU A 339 -4.96 36.14 9.72
N LYS A 340 -4.27 36.36 8.60
CA LYS A 340 -4.51 37.41 7.63
C LYS A 340 -5.57 37.05 6.60
#